data_3467e501899c2ca4a1dddefbf588dca3
#
_entry.id   3467e501899c2ca4a1dddefbf588dca3
#
_cell.length_a   1.000
_cell.length_b   1.000
_cell.length_c   1.000
_cell.angle_alpha   90.00
_cell.angle_beta   90.00
_cell.angle_gamma   90.00
#
_symmetry.space_group_name_H-M   'P 1'
#
loop_
_entity.id
_entity.type
_entity.pdbx_description
1 polymer ?
#
loop_
_entity_poly.entity_id
_entity_poly.type
_entity_poly.pdbx_seq_one_letter_code
_entity_poly.pdbx_strand_id
1 'polypeptide(L)'
;MIPLKDQEQIQQKFAVELASPVKIDHFTQRDVALEVPGVQPCAFCKPTRDMLQELAGLSDLVSLRVHYFEDNPEEKTTFGIERVPGTVLRGPAPGFVKFYGIPGGTEFPAFVEAIVDISRWETLLSEESVKALTELKTDVSVKVFVTPTCPYCPGMMRAAFMMAMASERVKAEVIEVNEFSELADKYKVEAVPLTVINERVAIPGAIHEQALVEQVLKAASTPAKKEPSQGNERIERGKRRDSGLYIP
;
A
#
# COMPACT_ATOMS: atom_id res chain seq x y z
N MET A 1 10.28 2.49 17.38
CA MET A 1 11.74 2.70 17.47
C MET A 1 12.46 1.49 16.92
N ILE A 2 13.35 1.71 15.97
CA ILE A 2 14.19 0.68 15.36
C ILE A 2 15.31 0.36 16.36
N PRO A 3 15.56 -0.91 16.74
CA PRO A 3 16.65 -1.26 17.64
C PRO A 3 18.02 -0.76 17.13
N LEU A 4 18.89 -0.29 17.99
CA LEU A 4 20.20 0.29 17.60
C LEU A 4 21.02 -0.65 16.70
N LYS A 5 21.03 -1.94 17.01
CA LYS A 5 21.70 -2.95 16.19
C LYS A 5 21.16 -2.99 14.74
N ASP A 6 19.84 -2.88 14.60
CA ASP A 6 19.20 -2.91 13.27
C ASP A 6 19.46 -1.59 12.55
N GLN A 7 19.51 -0.45 13.27
CA GLN A 7 19.90 0.85 12.69
C GLN A 7 21.31 0.79 12.08
N GLU A 8 22.28 0.23 12.82
CA GLU A 8 23.66 0.07 12.33
C GLU A 8 23.72 -0.81 11.06
N GLN A 9 22.97 -1.90 11.04
CA GLN A 9 22.91 -2.79 9.87
C GLN A 9 22.27 -2.11 8.66
N ILE A 10 21.15 -1.38 8.88
CA ILE A 10 20.47 -0.64 7.82
C ILE A 10 21.37 0.49 7.29
N GLN A 11 22.05 1.21 8.18
CA GLN A 11 22.98 2.28 7.79
C GLN A 11 24.12 1.75 6.91
N GLN A 12 24.72 0.62 7.29
CA GLN A 12 25.74 -0.05 6.48
C GLN A 12 25.18 -0.49 5.13
N LYS A 13 23.98 -1.10 5.11
CA LYS A 13 23.31 -1.50 3.89
C LYS A 13 23.04 -0.29 2.99
N PHE A 14 22.50 0.77 3.51
CA PHE A 14 22.22 1.99 2.76
C PHE A 14 23.49 2.63 2.20
N ALA A 15 24.58 2.66 2.97
CA ALA A 15 25.86 3.20 2.52
C ALA A 15 26.45 2.45 1.32
N VAL A 16 26.18 1.14 1.22
CA VAL A 16 26.72 0.28 0.13
C VAL A 16 25.75 0.16 -1.03
N GLU A 17 24.45 0.11 -0.76
CA GLU A 17 23.48 -0.37 -1.73
C GLU A 17 22.61 0.72 -2.35
N LEU A 18 22.44 1.88 -1.72
CA LEU A 18 21.69 2.96 -2.33
C LEU A 18 22.47 3.60 -3.47
N ALA A 19 21.83 3.74 -4.64
CA ALA A 19 22.42 4.33 -5.84
C ALA A 19 21.91 5.75 -6.13
N SER A 20 20.66 6.04 -5.76
CA SER A 20 20.00 7.32 -6.02
C SER A 20 19.10 7.74 -4.84
N PRO A 21 18.74 9.03 -4.74
CA PRO A 21 17.86 9.50 -3.70
C PRO A 21 16.48 8.83 -3.74
N VAL A 22 16.00 8.41 -2.55
CA VAL A 22 14.65 7.91 -2.32
C VAL A 22 13.86 8.95 -1.52
N LYS A 23 12.66 9.24 -1.97
CA LYS A 23 11.72 10.13 -1.30
C LYS A 23 10.60 9.32 -0.68
N ILE A 24 10.40 9.50 0.61
CA ILE A 24 9.29 8.92 1.37
C ILE A 24 8.29 10.05 1.61
N ASP A 25 7.11 9.96 1.01
CA ASP A 25 5.98 10.83 1.33
C ASP A 25 5.04 10.07 2.26
N HIS A 26 4.95 10.50 3.52
CA HIS A 26 4.17 9.85 4.55
C HIS A 26 2.95 10.67 4.93
N PHE A 27 1.77 10.07 4.76
CA PHE A 27 0.48 10.65 5.09
C PHE A 27 0.01 10.15 6.45
N THR A 28 -0.30 11.09 7.35
CA THR A 28 -0.59 10.80 8.76
C THR A 28 -1.66 11.74 9.30
N GLN A 29 -2.23 11.40 10.45
CA GLN A 29 -3.04 12.34 11.24
C GLN A 29 -2.14 13.21 12.12
N ARG A 30 -2.66 14.39 12.51
CA ARG A 30 -2.06 15.20 13.57
C ARG A 30 -2.19 14.47 14.92
N ASP A 31 -1.17 14.61 15.76
CA ASP A 31 -1.25 14.16 17.14
C ASP A 31 -2.23 15.07 17.87
N VAL A 32 -3.43 14.60 18.14
CA VAL A 32 -4.44 15.36 18.90
C VAL A 32 -4.41 14.90 20.35
N ALA A 33 -4.20 15.85 21.26
CA ALA A 33 -4.20 15.58 22.70
C ALA A 33 -5.63 15.41 23.29
N LEU A 34 -6.67 15.75 22.50
CA LEU A 34 -8.07 15.68 22.91
C LEU A 34 -8.85 14.80 21.92
N GLU A 35 -9.72 13.96 22.47
CA GLU A 35 -10.67 13.22 21.65
C GLU A 35 -11.65 14.19 20.97
N VAL A 36 -11.59 14.29 19.67
CA VAL A 36 -12.53 15.08 18.88
C VAL A 36 -13.72 14.19 18.53
N PRO A 37 -14.94 14.53 18.94
CA PRO A 37 -16.12 13.72 18.60
C PRO A 37 -16.25 13.51 17.08
N GLY A 38 -16.37 12.25 16.66
CA GLY A 38 -16.51 11.89 15.24
C GLY A 38 -15.21 11.68 14.47
N VAL A 39 -14.04 11.90 15.08
CA VAL A 39 -12.74 11.57 14.50
C VAL A 39 -12.20 10.32 15.18
N GLN A 40 -12.01 9.24 14.43
CA GLN A 40 -11.32 8.06 14.96
C GLN A 40 -9.82 8.33 14.99
N PRO A 41 -9.15 8.19 16.16
CA PRO A 41 -7.71 8.40 16.25
C PRO A 41 -6.98 7.27 15.50
N CYS A 42 -6.00 7.65 14.70
CA CYS A 42 -5.12 6.70 14.02
C CYS A 42 -4.06 6.17 15.01
N ALA A 43 -4.22 4.97 15.50
CA ALA A 43 -3.34 4.37 16.50
C ALA A 43 -1.89 4.20 15.99
N PHE A 44 -1.71 3.94 14.71
CA PHE A 44 -0.41 3.66 14.09
C PHE A 44 0.23 4.85 13.36
N CYS A 45 -0.48 5.98 13.23
CA CYS A 45 0.05 7.16 12.53
C CYS A 45 1.35 7.67 13.16
N LYS A 46 1.37 7.89 14.49
CA LYS A 46 2.57 8.35 15.19
C LYS A 46 3.69 7.31 15.18
N PRO A 47 3.45 6.03 15.53
CA PRO A 47 4.49 4.99 15.45
C PRO A 47 5.11 4.85 14.06
N THR A 48 4.31 4.90 12.99
CA THR A 48 4.80 4.82 11.60
C THR A 48 5.66 6.02 11.26
N ARG A 49 5.19 7.24 11.57
CA ARG A 49 5.95 8.46 11.34
C ARG A 49 7.30 8.45 12.06
N ASP A 50 7.31 8.08 13.35
CA ASP A 50 8.53 8.05 14.17
C ASP A 50 9.53 7.02 13.60
N MET A 51 9.07 5.83 13.21
CA MET A 51 9.89 4.80 12.56
C MET A 51 10.46 5.29 11.23
N LEU A 52 9.66 5.91 10.37
CA LEU A 52 10.12 6.44 9.08
C LEU A 52 11.12 7.59 9.26
N GLN A 53 10.96 8.40 10.31
CA GLN A 53 11.90 9.47 10.65
C GLN A 53 13.26 8.92 11.09
N GLU A 54 13.26 7.87 11.92
CA GLU A 54 14.49 7.15 12.27
C GLU A 54 15.15 6.55 11.03
N LEU A 55 14.36 5.88 10.17
CA LEU A 55 14.86 5.25 8.95
C LEU A 55 15.47 6.26 7.97
N ALA A 56 14.81 7.40 7.76
CA ALA A 56 15.34 8.47 6.90
C ALA A 56 16.62 9.10 7.46
N GLY A 57 16.78 9.13 8.79
CA GLY A 57 17.99 9.62 9.43
C GLY A 57 19.23 8.72 9.25
N LEU A 58 19.08 7.52 8.70
CA LEU A 58 20.18 6.57 8.49
C LEU A 58 20.97 6.80 7.19
N SER A 59 20.49 7.67 6.27
CA SER A 59 21.22 7.99 5.02
C SER A 59 20.77 9.32 4.44
N ASP A 60 21.71 10.12 3.94
CA ASP A 60 21.41 11.36 3.21
C ASP A 60 20.70 11.14 1.88
N LEU A 61 20.68 9.90 1.37
CA LEU A 61 19.95 9.52 0.17
C LEU A 61 18.47 9.17 0.46
N VAL A 62 18.04 9.13 1.72
CA VAL A 62 16.64 8.87 2.08
C VAL A 62 16.04 10.12 2.71
N SER A 63 15.02 10.67 2.10
CA SER A 63 14.33 11.86 2.60
C SER A 63 12.89 11.55 2.95
N LEU A 64 12.42 12.07 4.09
CA LEU A 64 11.03 11.95 4.55
C LEU A 64 10.32 13.29 4.44
N ARG A 65 9.15 13.29 3.80
CA ARG A 65 8.17 14.39 3.86
C ARG A 65 6.91 13.90 4.53
N VAL A 66 6.51 14.57 5.60
CA VAL A 66 5.29 14.26 6.34
C VAL A 66 4.16 15.16 5.84
N HIS A 67 3.05 14.53 5.43
CA HIS A 67 1.82 15.18 5.00
C HIS A 67 0.70 14.89 6.01
N TYR A 68 0.09 15.93 6.54
CA TYR A 68 -1.12 15.74 7.32
C TYR A 68 -2.31 15.58 6.37
N PHE A 69 -3.03 14.47 6.51
CA PHE A 69 -4.02 14.01 5.53
C PHE A 69 -5.10 15.04 5.20
N GLU A 70 -5.52 15.82 6.19
CA GLU A 70 -6.55 16.85 6.03
C GLU A 70 -6.01 18.15 5.40
N ASP A 71 -4.71 18.40 5.55
CA ASP A 71 -4.09 19.67 5.15
C ASP A 71 -3.46 19.63 3.75
N ASN A 72 -3.26 18.43 3.18
CA ASN A 72 -2.52 18.22 1.94
C ASN A 72 -3.38 17.55 0.85
N PRO A 73 -4.49 18.18 0.41
CA PRO A 73 -5.43 17.58 -0.54
C PRO A 73 -4.83 17.37 -1.93
N GLU A 74 -3.88 18.21 -2.35
CA GLU A 74 -3.23 18.10 -3.66
C GLU A 74 -2.31 16.88 -3.72
N GLU A 75 -1.44 16.72 -2.72
CA GLU A 75 -0.55 15.56 -2.64
C GLU A 75 -1.33 14.27 -2.44
N LYS A 76 -2.38 14.30 -1.60
CA LYS A 76 -3.30 13.18 -1.42
C LYS A 76 -3.90 12.73 -2.76
N THR A 77 -4.34 13.67 -3.59
CA THR A 77 -4.90 13.38 -4.90
C THR A 77 -3.83 12.88 -5.86
N THR A 78 -2.65 13.51 -5.87
CA THR A 78 -1.52 13.15 -6.74
C THR A 78 -1.09 11.70 -6.55
N PHE A 79 -1.01 11.24 -5.29
CA PHE A 79 -0.61 9.87 -4.98
C PHE A 79 -1.79 8.90 -4.82
N GLY A 80 -3.03 9.39 -4.91
CA GLY A 80 -4.22 8.59 -4.70
C GLY A 80 -4.26 7.98 -3.30
N ILE A 81 -3.96 8.79 -2.26
CA ILE A 81 -3.99 8.34 -0.87
C ILE A 81 -5.40 8.46 -0.32
N GLU A 82 -5.96 7.34 0.13
CA GLU A 82 -7.33 7.25 0.61
C GLU A 82 -7.44 7.07 2.13
N ARG A 83 -6.35 6.67 2.78
CA ARG A 83 -6.31 6.33 4.22
C ARG A 83 -4.94 6.60 4.85
N VAL A 84 -4.91 6.63 6.20
CA VAL A 84 -3.69 6.82 6.99
C VAL A 84 -3.55 5.72 8.07
N PRO A 85 -2.31 5.34 8.43
CA PRO A 85 -1.06 5.81 7.87
C PRO A 85 -0.86 5.29 6.44
N GLY A 86 -0.42 6.15 5.54
CA GLY A 86 -0.12 5.81 4.15
C GLY A 86 1.27 6.31 3.76
N THR A 87 2.08 5.46 3.17
CA THR A 87 3.46 5.76 2.79
C THR A 87 3.67 5.53 1.31
N VAL A 88 4.23 6.53 0.64
CA VAL A 88 4.61 6.47 -0.78
C VAL A 88 6.12 6.44 -0.88
N LEU A 89 6.67 5.48 -1.60
CA LEU A 89 8.09 5.41 -1.91
C LEU A 89 8.32 5.78 -3.38
N ARG A 90 9.25 6.72 -3.61
CA ARG A 90 9.63 7.20 -4.95
C ARG A 90 11.13 7.23 -5.11
N GLY A 91 11.60 6.80 -6.27
CA GLY A 91 13.01 6.82 -6.67
C GLY A 91 13.28 7.81 -7.80
N PRO A 92 14.31 7.56 -8.62
CA PRO A 92 14.72 8.42 -9.74
C PRO A 92 13.74 8.40 -10.90
N ALA A 93 12.97 7.35 -11.09
CA ALA A 93 11.98 7.26 -12.17
C ALA A 93 10.60 7.77 -11.73
N PRO A 94 9.67 8.03 -12.66
CA PRO A 94 8.40 8.70 -12.37
C PRO A 94 7.37 7.83 -11.61
N GLY A 95 7.58 6.51 -11.48
CA GLY A 95 6.69 5.62 -10.76
C GLY A 95 6.78 5.75 -9.23
N PHE A 96 5.83 5.17 -8.53
CA PHE A 96 5.81 5.07 -7.07
C PHE A 96 5.05 3.82 -6.60
N VAL A 97 5.29 3.43 -5.37
CA VAL A 97 4.59 2.34 -4.70
C VAL A 97 4.00 2.82 -3.39
N LYS A 98 2.94 2.17 -2.91
CA LYS A 98 2.24 2.56 -1.70
C LYS A 98 2.23 1.44 -0.66
N PHE A 99 2.42 1.82 0.60
CA PHE A 99 2.23 0.96 1.76
C PHE A 99 1.26 1.64 2.73
N TYR A 100 0.20 0.95 3.10
CA TYR A 100 -0.77 1.38 4.10
C TYR A 100 -0.61 0.59 5.39
N GLY A 101 -0.47 1.29 6.50
CA GLY A 101 -0.15 0.74 7.80
C GLY A 101 1.32 0.95 8.19
N ILE A 102 1.71 0.36 9.33
CA ILE A 102 3.10 0.30 9.78
C ILE A 102 3.77 -0.96 9.21
N PRO A 103 4.85 -0.86 8.42
CA PRO A 103 5.61 -2.03 8.01
C PRO A 103 6.33 -2.63 9.21
N GLY A 104 5.69 -3.57 9.89
CA GLY A 104 6.17 -4.21 11.10
C GLY A 104 6.59 -5.67 10.90
N GLY A 105 7.21 -6.27 11.91
CA GLY A 105 7.55 -7.69 11.90
C GLY A 105 8.34 -8.13 10.67
N THR A 106 7.81 -9.13 9.93
CA THR A 106 8.44 -9.66 8.71
C THR A 106 8.41 -8.69 7.53
N GLU A 107 7.57 -7.67 7.57
CA GLU A 107 7.46 -6.67 6.50
C GLU A 107 8.55 -5.61 6.58
N PHE A 108 9.05 -5.29 7.79
CA PHE A 108 10.03 -4.23 7.96
C PHE A 108 11.33 -4.48 7.17
N PRO A 109 11.98 -5.64 7.25
CA PRO A 109 13.14 -5.93 6.40
C PRO A 109 12.83 -5.80 4.91
N ALA A 110 11.66 -6.27 4.46
CA ALA A 110 11.24 -6.16 3.06
C ALA A 110 10.96 -4.72 2.63
N PHE A 111 10.49 -3.87 3.54
CA PHE A 111 10.32 -2.43 3.31
C PHE A 111 11.66 -1.73 3.14
N VAL A 112 12.67 -2.09 3.96
CA VAL A 112 14.06 -1.60 3.80
C VAL A 112 14.63 -2.05 2.45
N GLU A 113 14.43 -3.31 2.06
CA GLU A 113 14.84 -3.81 0.73
C GLU A 113 14.14 -3.04 -0.40
N ALA A 114 12.85 -2.74 -0.26
CA ALA A 114 12.11 -1.96 -1.27
C ALA A 114 12.69 -0.54 -1.45
N ILE A 115 13.20 0.09 -0.38
CA ILE A 115 13.90 1.38 -0.48
C ILE A 115 15.17 1.22 -1.32
N VAL A 116 15.92 0.14 -1.15
CA VAL A 116 17.13 -0.14 -1.95
C VAL A 116 16.75 -0.40 -3.41
N ASP A 117 15.78 -1.27 -3.66
CA ASP A 117 15.30 -1.59 -5.01
C ASP A 117 14.86 -0.31 -5.75
N ILE A 118 14.10 0.55 -5.07
CA ILE A 118 13.61 1.83 -5.60
C ILE A 118 14.75 2.82 -5.85
N SER A 119 15.78 2.84 -4.98
CA SER A 119 16.96 3.69 -5.18
C SER A 119 17.71 3.34 -6.44
N ARG A 120 17.83 2.07 -6.75
CA ARG A 120 18.46 1.57 -7.98
C ARG A 120 17.54 1.65 -9.19
N TRP A 121 16.24 1.64 -8.95
CA TRP A 121 15.18 1.46 -9.93
C TRP A 121 15.40 0.21 -10.79
N GLU A 122 15.90 -0.82 -10.15
CA GLU A 122 16.16 -2.12 -10.77
C GLU A 122 15.11 -3.12 -10.29
N THR A 123 14.45 -3.76 -11.23
CA THR A 123 13.53 -4.86 -10.92
C THR A 123 14.28 -6.18 -10.99
N LEU A 124 13.98 -7.09 -10.06
CA LEU A 124 14.48 -8.47 -10.07
C LEU A 124 13.57 -9.41 -10.88
N LEU A 125 12.56 -8.86 -11.55
CA LEU A 125 11.72 -9.64 -12.45
C LEU A 125 12.53 -10.13 -13.66
N SER A 126 12.10 -11.25 -14.23
CA SER A 126 12.68 -11.77 -15.46
C SER A 126 12.50 -10.79 -16.62
N GLU A 127 13.40 -10.82 -17.60
CA GLU A 127 13.31 -9.97 -18.80
C GLU A 127 11.98 -10.17 -19.54
N GLU A 128 11.47 -11.40 -19.57
CA GLU A 128 10.17 -11.75 -20.16
C GLU A 128 9.02 -11.04 -19.42
N SER A 129 9.02 -11.08 -18.09
CA SER A 129 8.04 -10.39 -17.25
C SER A 129 8.08 -8.86 -17.43
N VAL A 130 9.27 -8.28 -17.43
CA VAL A 130 9.46 -6.84 -17.67
C VAL A 130 8.92 -6.44 -19.03
N LYS A 131 9.28 -7.17 -20.09
CA LYS A 131 8.79 -6.92 -21.45
C LYS A 131 7.26 -6.96 -21.49
N ALA A 132 6.65 -8.00 -20.92
CA ALA A 132 5.20 -8.16 -20.93
C ALA A 132 4.48 -7.03 -20.17
N LEU A 133 5.03 -6.57 -19.02
CA LEU A 133 4.48 -5.47 -18.23
C LEU A 133 4.63 -4.11 -18.93
N THR A 134 5.72 -3.88 -19.68
CA THR A 134 5.92 -2.63 -20.43
C THR A 134 4.97 -2.50 -21.64
N GLU A 135 4.45 -3.62 -22.14
CA GLU A 135 3.46 -3.63 -23.22
C GLU A 135 2.02 -3.36 -22.77
N LEU A 136 1.76 -3.23 -21.45
CA LEU A 136 0.43 -2.89 -20.92
C LEU A 136 -0.11 -1.59 -21.53
N LYS A 137 -1.39 -1.60 -21.94
CA LYS A 137 -2.09 -0.46 -22.54
C LYS A 137 -3.05 0.22 -21.57
N THR A 138 -3.42 -0.47 -20.49
CA THR A 138 -4.36 0.00 -19.48
C THR A 138 -3.73 -0.08 -18.11
N ASP A 139 -4.14 0.80 -17.20
CA ASP A 139 -3.69 0.75 -15.81
C ASP A 139 -4.23 -0.50 -15.12
N VAL A 140 -3.41 -1.09 -14.27
CA VAL A 140 -3.74 -2.27 -13.47
C VAL A 140 -3.44 -1.98 -12.01
N SER A 141 -4.45 -2.08 -11.17
CA SER A 141 -4.29 -2.00 -9.72
C SER A 141 -3.91 -3.37 -9.16
N VAL A 142 -2.87 -3.42 -8.34
CA VAL A 142 -2.42 -4.61 -7.61
C VAL A 142 -2.37 -4.28 -6.13
N LYS A 143 -3.30 -4.85 -5.35
CA LYS A 143 -3.35 -4.71 -3.90
C LYS A 143 -2.86 -6.00 -3.24
N VAL A 144 -1.91 -5.90 -2.33
CA VAL A 144 -1.41 -7.04 -1.55
C VAL A 144 -1.77 -6.82 -0.09
N PHE A 145 -2.63 -7.68 0.43
CA PHE A 145 -3.02 -7.70 1.84
C PHE A 145 -2.04 -8.56 2.63
N VAL A 146 -1.51 -8.00 3.71
CA VAL A 146 -0.40 -8.56 4.49
C VAL A 146 -0.65 -8.46 6.00
N THR A 147 0.13 -9.19 6.80
CA THR A 147 0.23 -9.00 8.26
C THR A 147 1.69 -9.13 8.71
N PRO A 148 2.08 -8.48 9.84
CA PRO A 148 3.47 -8.49 10.32
C PRO A 148 4.03 -9.87 10.67
N THR A 149 3.18 -10.86 10.89
CA THR A 149 3.56 -12.23 11.28
C THR A 149 3.60 -13.22 10.11
N CYS A 150 3.24 -12.78 8.92
CA CYS A 150 3.13 -13.65 7.75
C CYS A 150 4.49 -13.84 7.05
N PRO A 151 5.07 -15.05 7.00
CA PRO A 151 6.40 -15.25 6.42
C PRO A 151 6.42 -15.18 4.89
N TYR A 152 5.29 -15.28 4.22
CA TYR A 152 5.16 -15.24 2.75
C TYR A 152 4.80 -13.85 2.22
N CYS A 153 4.29 -12.96 3.08
CA CYS A 153 3.85 -11.63 2.71
C CYS A 153 4.97 -10.75 2.13
N PRO A 154 6.21 -10.75 2.69
CA PRO A 154 7.31 -9.95 2.17
C PRO A 154 7.61 -10.21 0.69
N GLY A 155 7.57 -11.47 0.26
CA GLY A 155 7.81 -11.85 -1.15
C GLY A 155 6.75 -11.28 -2.10
N MET A 156 5.47 -11.37 -1.72
CA MET A 156 4.38 -10.84 -2.55
C MET A 156 4.37 -9.31 -2.57
N MET A 157 4.70 -8.65 -1.45
CA MET A 157 4.89 -7.21 -1.37
C MET A 157 5.96 -6.74 -2.36
N ARG A 158 7.17 -7.33 -2.31
CA ARG A 158 8.26 -6.96 -3.21
C ARG A 158 7.91 -7.25 -4.67
N ALA A 159 7.27 -8.38 -4.97
CA ALA A 159 6.83 -8.70 -6.34
C ALA A 159 5.88 -7.63 -6.90
N ALA A 160 4.90 -7.17 -6.12
CA ALA A 160 4.00 -6.10 -6.53
C ALA A 160 4.76 -4.77 -6.78
N PHE A 161 5.69 -4.41 -5.90
CA PHE A 161 6.50 -3.20 -6.06
C PHE A 161 7.41 -3.28 -7.31
N MET A 162 8.05 -4.42 -7.55
CA MET A 162 8.87 -4.62 -8.75
C MET A 162 8.06 -4.54 -10.04
N MET A 163 6.81 -5.02 -10.04
CA MET A 163 5.91 -4.85 -11.20
C MET A 163 5.57 -3.38 -11.44
N ALA A 164 5.35 -2.59 -10.38
CA ALA A 164 5.10 -1.16 -10.50
C ALA A 164 6.35 -0.37 -10.95
N MET A 165 7.55 -0.84 -10.58
CA MET A 165 8.82 -0.30 -11.09
C MET A 165 9.04 -0.64 -12.57
N ALA A 166 8.62 -1.83 -12.99
CA ALA A 166 8.74 -2.29 -14.39
C ALA A 166 7.76 -1.58 -15.33
N SER A 167 6.61 -1.11 -14.83
CA SER A 167 5.58 -0.47 -15.65
C SER A 167 4.78 0.58 -14.88
N GLU A 168 4.76 1.81 -15.37
CA GLU A 168 3.92 2.89 -14.83
C GLU A 168 2.41 2.58 -14.88
N ARG A 169 2.02 1.58 -15.66
CA ARG A 169 0.64 1.10 -15.74
C ARG A 169 0.25 0.24 -14.53
N VAL A 170 1.20 -0.29 -13.79
CA VAL A 170 0.93 -1.07 -12.59
C VAL A 170 0.92 -0.15 -11.37
N LYS A 171 -0.19 -0.13 -10.65
CA LYS A 171 -0.37 0.65 -9.42
C LYS A 171 -0.35 -0.33 -8.24
N ALA A 172 0.80 -0.44 -7.58
CA ALA A 172 0.99 -1.35 -6.45
C ALA A 172 0.67 -0.70 -5.11
N GLU A 173 -0.13 -1.39 -4.32
CA GLU A 173 -0.49 -1.02 -2.95
C GLU A 173 -0.34 -2.24 -2.03
N VAL A 174 0.35 -2.07 -0.93
CA VAL A 174 0.43 -3.06 0.16
C VAL A 174 -0.39 -2.56 1.33
N ILE A 175 -1.19 -3.42 1.96
CA ILE A 175 -2.16 -3.04 2.98
C ILE A 175 -2.01 -3.99 4.18
N GLU A 176 -1.64 -3.46 5.34
CA GLU A 176 -1.60 -4.20 6.59
C GLU A 176 -3.02 -4.33 7.13
N VAL A 177 -3.57 -5.55 7.10
CA VAL A 177 -5.01 -5.77 7.33
C VAL A 177 -5.47 -5.62 8.78
N ASN A 178 -4.57 -5.75 9.77
CA ASN A 178 -4.96 -5.55 11.17
C ASN A 178 -5.27 -4.08 11.47
N GLU A 179 -4.69 -3.15 10.70
CA GLU A 179 -4.98 -1.72 10.82
C GLU A 179 -6.21 -1.29 10.00
N PHE A 180 -6.54 -2.06 8.96
CA PHE A 180 -7.62 -1.75 8.01
C PHE A 180 -8.61 -2.91 7.90
N SER A 181 -9.24 -3.27 9.03
CA SER A 181 -10.20 -4.39 9.11
C SER A 181 -11.40 -4.23 8.17
N GLU A 182 -11.82 -2.99 7.90
CA GLU A 182 -12.88 -2.70 6.94
C GLU A 182 -12.53 -3.11 5.51
N LEU A 183 -11.23 -3.07 5.16
CA LEU A 183 -10.75 -3.58 3.88
C LEU A 183 -10.65 -5.11 3.89
N ALA A 184 -10.23 -5.70 5.01
CA ALA A 184 -10.23 -7.14 5.16
C ALA A 184 -11.65 -7.71 4.93
N ASP A 185 -12.67 -7.07 5.51
CA ASP A 185 -14.08 -7.43 5.32
C ASP A 185 -14.55 -7.21 3.88
N LYS A 186 -14.24 -6.04 3.30
CA LYS A 186 -14.60 -5.70 1.91
C LYS A 186 -14.08 -6.72 0.91
N TYR A 187 -12.81 -7.12 1.06
CA TYR A 187 -12.15 -8.06 0.14
C TYR A 187 -12.20 -9.51 0.61
N LYS A 188 -12.88 -9.78 1.73
CA LYS A 188 -13.02 -11.13 2.33
C LYS A 188 -11.66 -11.79 2.53
N VAL A 189 -10.75 -11.08 3.20
CA VAL A 189 -9.39 -11.55 3.47
C VAL A 189 -9.44 -12.58 4.59
N GLU A 190 -9.50 -13.86 4.24
CA GLU A 190 -9.51 -14.98 5.20
C GLU A 190 -8.10 -15.47 5.54
N ALA A 191 -7.13 -15.21 4.64
CA ALA A 191 -5.72 -15.57 4.80
C ALA A 191 -4.82 -14.59 4.04
N VAL A 192 -3.58 -14.44 4.50
CA VAL A 192 -2.57 -13.58 3.88
C VAL A 192 -1.33 -14.38 3.47
N PRO A 193 -0.62 -13.94 2.41
CA PRO A 193 -0.95 -12.81 1.56
C PRO A 193 -2.20 -13.08 0.71
N LEU A 194 -3.00 -12.04 0.49
CA LEU A 194 -4.03 -12.04 -0.55
C LEU A 194 -3.68 -10.95 -1.57
N THR A 195 -3.57 -11.32 -2.84
CA THR A 195 -3.37 -10.33 -3.91
C THR A 195 -4.67 -10.10 -4.65
N VAL A 196 -5.10 -8.83 -4.75
CA VAL A 196 -6.31 -8.45 -5.49
C VAL A 196 -5.91 -7.58 -6.68
N ILE A 197 -6.33 -7.99 -7.88
CA ILE A 197 -6.02 -7.28 -9.13
C ILE A 197 -7.30 -6.68 -9.70
N ASN A 198 -7.26 -5.36 -10.00
CA ASN A 198 -8.37 -4.60 -10.59
C ASN A 198 -9.69 -4.79 -9.84
N GLU A 199 -9.67 -4.91 -8.52
CA GLU A 199 -10.85 -5.09 -7.65
C GLU A 199 -11.68 -6.38 -7.97
N ARG A 200 -11.13 -7.33 -8.72
CA ARG A 200 -11.90 -8.46 -9.28
C ARG A 200 -11.25 -9.82 -9.13
N VAL A 201 -9.95 -9.89 -9.32
CA VAL A 201 -9.22 -11.16 -9.27
C VAL A 201 -8.54 -11.25 -7.92
N ALA A 202 -8.99 -12.18 -7.07
CA ALA A 202 -8.39 -12.44 -5.77
C ALA A 202 -7.54 -13.72 -5.83
N ILE A 203 -6.28 -13.61 -5.44
CA ILE A 203 -5.28 -14.69 -5.48
C ILE A 203 -4.80 -14.92 -4.05
N PRO A 204 -5.25 -16.00 -3.40
CA PRO A 204 -4.79 -16.33 -2.05
C PRO A 204 -3.40 -16.97 -2.07
N GLY A 205 -2.60 -16.65 -1.05
CA GLY A 205 -1.27 -17.20 -0.86
C GLY A 205 -0.20 -16.59 -1.75
N ALA A 206 1.03 -17.08 -1.57
CA ALA A 206 2.16 -16.68 -2.40
C ALA A 206 2.18 -17.50 -3.69
N ILE A 207 2.40 -16.81 -4.81
CA ILE A 207 2.56 -17.42 -6.12
C ILE A 207 3.87 -16.96 -6.77
N HIS A 208 4.36 -17.72 -7.75
CA HIS A 208 5.57 -17.37 -8.49
C HIS A 208 5.35 -16.15 -9.40
N GLU A 209 6.42 -15.42 -9.68
CA GLU A 209 6.44 -14.22 -10.49
C GLU A 209 5.67 -14.37 -11.81
N GLN A 210 6.00 -15.39 -12.62
CA GLN A 210 5.38 -15.59 -13.92
C GLN A 210 3.86 -15.76 -13.82
N ALA A 211 3.40 -16.52 -12.83
CA ALA A 211 1.96 -16.69 -12.59
C ALA A 211 1.28 -15.39 -12.18
N LEU A 212 1.94 -14.57 -11.34
CA LEU A 212 1.41 -13.27 -10.93
C LEU A 212 1.33 -12.31 -12.12
N VAL A 213 2.38 -12.20 -12.92
CA VAL A 213 2.41 -11.38 -14.14
C VAL A 213 1.34 -11.81 -15.12
N GLU A 214 1.16 -13.12 -15.34
CA GLU A 214 0.08 -13.64 -16.19
C GLU A 214 -1.31 -13.18 -15.72
N GLN A 215 -1.57 -13.19 -14.40
CA GLN A 215 -2.85 -12.70 -13.87
C GLN A 215 -3.01 -11.18 -14.07
N VAL A 216 -1.93 -10.40 -13.94
CA VAL A 216 -1.95 -8.95 -14.23
C VAL A 216 -2.29 -8.70 -15.69
N LEU A 217 -1.66 -9.41 -16.63
CA LEU A 217 -1.93 -9.29 -18.07
C LEU A 217 -3.37 -9.69 -18.43
N LYS A 218 -3.87 -10.78 -17.85
CA LYS A 218 -5.27 -11.20 -18.02
C LYS A 218 -6.26 -10.14 -17.49
N ALA A 219 -5.96 -9.58 -16.31
CA ALA A 219 -6.81 -8.55 -15.73
C ALA A 219 -6.79 -7.24 -16.55
N ALA A 220 -5.66 -6.91 -17.19
CA ALA A 220 -5.52 -5.75 -18.07
C ALA A 220 -6.35 -5.89 -19.35
N SER A 221 -6.44 -7.10 -19.91
CA SER A 221 -7.20 -7.36 -21.15
C SER A 221 -8.71 -7.45 -20.95
N THR A 222 -9.19 -7.53 -19.70
CA THR A 222 -10.61 -7.58 -19.39
C THR A 222 -11.14 -6.17 -19.11
N PRO A 223 -12.13 -5.65 -19.87
CA PRO A 223 -12.66 -4.30 -19.66
C PRO A 223 -13.11 -4.10 -18.21
N ALA A 224 -12.76 -2.95 -17.62
CA ALA A 224 -13.25 -2.58 -16.29
C ALA A 224 -14.79 -2.59 -16.33
N LYS A 225 -15.45 -3.40 -15.46
CA LYS A 225 -16.86 -3.14 -15.17
C LYS A 225 -16.91 -1.71 -14.62
N LYS A 226 -17.64 -0.80 -15.30
CA LYS A 226 -17.97 0.50 -14.71
C LYS A 226 -18.60 0.19 -13.36
N GLU A 227 -17.99 0.64 -12.28
CA GLU A 227 -18.70 0.68 -11.01
C GLU A 227 -19.99 1.45 -11.25
N PRO A 228 -21.17 0.95 -10.77
CA PRO A 228 -22.34 1.79 -10.75
C PRO A 228 -21.94 3.03 -9.94
N SER A 229 -21.98 4.18 -10.61
CA SER A 229 -21.84 5.47 -9.93
C SER A 229 -22.71 5.39 -8.68
N GLN A 230 -22.15 5.68 -7.51
CA GLN A 230 -22.92 5.81 -6.28
C GLN A 230 -23.97 6.90 -6.54
N GLY A 231 -25.07 6.46 -7.12
CA GLY A 231 -26.27 7.24 -7.23
C GLY A 231 -26.72 7.51 -5.81
N ASN A 232 -26.85 8.78 -5.48
CA ASN A 232 -27.50 9.31 -4.31
C ASN A 232 -28.89 8.64 -4.21
N GLU A 233 -28.97 7.45 -3.60
CA GLU A 233 -30.25 6.88 -3.18
C GLU A 233 -30.76 7.76 -2.05
N ARG A 234 -31.52 8.76 -2.47
CA ARG A 234 -32.43 9.49 -1.62
C ARG A 234 -33.31 8.44 -0.95
N ILE A 235 -33.04 8.19 0.32
CA ILE A 235 -33.89 7.37 1.17
C ILE A 235 -35.28 8.06 1.17
N GLU A 236 -36.17 7.61 0.32
CA GLU A 236 -37.59 7.95 0.44
C GLU A 236 -38.08 7.32 1.75
N ARG A 237 -38.38 8.19 2.72
CA ARG A 237 -39.04 7.81 3.97
C ARG A 237 -40.35 7.14 3.62
N GLY A 238 -40.37 5.82 3.64
CA GLY A 238 -41.59 5.02 3.56
C GLY A 238 -42.55 5.45 4.66
N LYS A 239 -43.76 5.79 4.25
CA LYS A 239 -44.91 6.09 5.12
C LYS A 239 -45.13 4.94 6.09
N ARG A 240 -45.18 5.26 7.39
CA ARG A 240 -45.65 4.36 8.44
C ARG A 240 -47.05 3.83 8.03
N ARG A 241 -47.19 2.53 7.89
CA ARG A 241 -48.46 1.85 8.02
C ARG A 241 -48.61 1.45 9.46
N ASP A 242 -49.64 2.03 10.12
CA ASP A 242 -50.13 1.57 11.40
C ASP A 242 -50.64 0.12 11.27
N SER A 243 -49.92 -0.81 11.81
CA SER A 243 -50.48 -2.07 12.31
C SER A 243 -49.53 -2.58 13.39
N GLY A 244 -49.94 -2.35 14.64
CA GLY A 244 -49.27 -2.91 15.80
C GLY A 244 -49.27 -4.43 15.76
N LEU A 245 -48.10 -5.02 15.93
CA LEU A 245 -47.91 -6.28 16.65
C LEU A 245 -46.45 -6.38 17.07
N TYR A 246 -46.23 -6.24 18.34
CA TYR A 246 -45.00 -6.59 19.02
C TYR A 246 -45.19 -8.04 19.50
N ILE A 247 -44.29 -8.94 19.12
CA ILE A 247 -44.16 -10.26 19.73
C ILE A 247 -42.68 -10.48 20.07
N PRO A 248 -42.38 -11.03 21.28
CA PRO A 248 -41.17 -10.88 22.08
C PRO A 248 -39.91 -11.51 21.49
#